data_c3b10d68de7dbeaf51718a4d291bf74d
#
_entry.id   c3b10d68de7dbeaf51718a4d291bf74d
#
_cell.length_a   1.000
_cell.length_b   1.000
_cell.length_c   1.000
_cell.angle_alpha   90.00
_cell.angle_beta   90.00
_cell.angle_gamma   90.00
#
_symmetry.space_group_name_H-M   'P 1'
#
loop_
_entity.id
_entity.type
_entity.pdbx_description
1 polymer ?
#
loop_
_entity_poly.entity_id
_entity_poly.type
_entity_poly.pdbx_seq_one_letter_code
_entity_poly.pdbx_strand_id
1 'polypeptide(L)'
;MGCLIREGDDVLLFLDRRRTYLVRAERRAFHTHKGVVQLGELIGRGYGVRVRSSAGVEFVALKPDVRDYVFKMARGTQIIYPKDLGLIMIYTGVGPGSRVVEAGTGTGALTSVLAYYVRPSGRVYSYEVRPEFIEVASRNLERAGVREYVELKNKGIEESDVDAVILDLATPWLVVPHAYSALKGSGHFASFSPTIDQTVKTVKALKEHGFVYIETVECLLRGIRVEEGRTRPETLMTGHTGYITFARKGLNI
;
A
#
# COMPACT_ATOMS: atom_id res chain seq x y z
N MET A 1 2.78 29.35 1.48
CA MET A 1 1.34 29.38 1.13
C MET A 1 0.80 27.97 1.17
N GLY A 2 -0.23 27.69 1.97
CA GLY A 2 -0.84 26.36 2.04
C GLY A 2 -1.49 25.98 0.71
N CYS A 3 -1.45 24.68 0.36
CA CYS A 3 -2.09 24.17 -0.84
C CYS A 3 -3.63 24.33 -0.72
N LEU A 4 -4.26 25.06 -1.65
CA LEU A 4 -5.71 25.23 -1.69
C LEU A 4 -6.36 24.01 -2.33
N ILE A 5 -7.54 23.64 -1.83
CA ILE A 5 -8.39 22.58 -2.39
C ILE A 5 -8.99 23.10 -3.69
N ARG A 6 -8.77 22.37 -4.79
CA ARG A 6 -9.35 22.66 -6.10
C ARG A 6 -10.54 21.75 -6.37
N GLU A 7 -11.40 22.14 -7.28
CA GLU A 7 -12.46 21.27 -7.76
C GLU A 7 -11.84 20.00 -8.39
N GLY A 8 -12.33 18.82 -7.98
CA GLY A 8 -11.78 17.53 -8.39
C GLY A 8 -10.69 16.95 -7.48
N ASP A 9 -10.13 17.74 -6.56
CA ASP A 9 -9.15 17.22 -5.59
C ASP A 9 -9.78 16.22 -4.62
N ASP A 10 -9.02 15.19 -4.25
CA ASP A 10 -9.42 14.30 -3.16
C ASP A 10 -9.19 14.99 -1.81
N VAL A 11 -10.14 14.80 -0.91
CA VAL A 11 -10.13 15.33 0.45
C VAL A 11 -10.47 14.19 1.42
N LEU A 12 -9.70 14.06 2.49
CA LEU A 12 -10.04 13.20 3.61
C LEU A 12 -10.85 13.99 4.63
N LEU A 13 -12.17 13.77 4.68
CA LEU A 13 -13.00 14.29 5.76
C LEU A 13 -12.78 13.47 7.02
N PHE A 14 -12.12 14.06 8.00
CA PHE A 14 -11.81 13.45 9.29
C PHE A 14 -12.80 13.91 10.35
N LEU A 15 -13.45 12.96 11.00
CA LEU A 15 -14.26 13.20 12.19
C LEU A 15 -13.55 12.67 13.44
N ASP A 16 -13.10 11.42 13.38
CA ASP A 16 -12.29 10.77 14.41
C ASP A 16 -11.52 9.57 13.80
N ARG A 17 -10.72 8.85 14.62
CA ARG A 17 -9.88 7.72 14.15
C ARG A 17 -10.64 6.61 13.42
N ARG A 18 -11.94 6.43 13.68
CA ARG A 18 -12.79 5.39 13.06
C ARG A 18 -13.60 5.92 11.89
N ARG A 19 -13.84 7.23 11.85
CA ARG A 19 -14.75 7.86 10.89
C ARG A 19 -14.01 8.88 10.05
N THR A 20 -13.47 8.38 8.95
CA THR A 20 -12.83 9.17 7.90
C THR A 20 -13.45 8.81 6.56
N TYR A 21 -13.57 9.78 5.67
CA TYR A 21 -14.19 9.60 4.35
C TYR A 21 -13.31 10.24 3.28
N LEU A 22 -12.89 9.44 2.30
CA LEU A 22 -12.17 9.96 1.13
C LEU A 22 -13.19 10.39 0.09
N VAL A 23 -13.33 11.69 -0.09
CA VAL A 23 -14.31 12.32 -1.00
C VAL A 23 -13.58 13.17 -2.04
N ARG A 24 -14.26 13.47 -3.14
CA ARG A 24 -13.78 14.41 -4.14
C ARG A 24 -14.44 15.78 -3.90
N ALA A 25 -13.66 16.84 -3.91
CA ALA A 25 -14.16 18.22 -3.79
C ALA A 25 -14.94 18.60 -5.07
N GLU A 26 -16.24 18.45 -5.01
CA GLU A 26 -17.18 18.70 -6.11
C GLU A 26 -18.39 19.48 -5.57
N ARG A 27 -19.13 20.17 -6.44
CA ARG A 27 -20.35 20.90 -6.04
C ARG A 27 -21.53 19.96 -5.81
N ARG A 28 -21.38 19.06 -4.80
CA ARG A 28 -22.42 18.11 -4.40
C ARG A 28 -22.47 17.92 -2.89
N ALA A 29 -23.59 17.39 -2.42
CA ALA A 29 -23.78 16.98 -1.04
C ALA A 29 -23.17 15.60 -0.78
N PHE A 30 -22.52 15.45 0.38
CA PHE A 30 -22.03 14.16 0.88
C PHE A 30 -22.79 13.77 2.15
N HIS A 31 -23.51 12.66 2.07
CA HIS A 31 -24.38 12.18 3.15
C HIS A 31 -23.60 11.28 4.11
N THR A 32 -23.70 11.59 5.40
CA THR A 32 -23.13 10.77 6.48
C THR A 32 -24.21 10.53 7.55
N HIS A 33 -23.98 9.56 8.44
CA HIS A 33 -24.85 9.39 9.63
C HIS A 33 -24.75 10.55 10.63
N LYS A 34 -23.89 11.55 10.37
CA LYS A 34 -23.71 12.79 11.15
C LYS A 34 -24.17 14.03 10.39
N GLY A 35 -25.10 13.86 9.46
CA GLY A 35 -25.62 14.92 8.61
C GLY A 35 -24.92 15.03 7.27
N VAL A 36 -25.29 16.05 6.52
CA VAL A 36 -24.87 16.30 5.14
C VAL A 36 -23.76 17.34 5.13
N VAL A 37 -22.65 17.08 4.43
CA VAL A 37 -21.56 18.03 4.20
C VAL A 37 -21.63 18.51 2.75
N GLN A 38 -21.62 19.82 2.53
CA GLN A 38 -21.56 20.43 1.19
C GLN A 38 -20.11 20.47 0.72
N LEU A 39 -19.72 19.55 -0.17
CA LEU A 39 -18.33 19.43 -0.60
C LEU A 39 -17.84 20.65 -1.41
N GLY A 40 -18.75 21.37 -2.06
CA GLY A 40 -18.43 22.62 -2.76
C GLY A 40 -17.86 23.71 -1.86
N GLU A 41 -18.18 23.71 -0.55
CA GLU A 41 -17.66 24.67 0.42
C GLU A 41 -16.16 24.48 0.73
N LEU A 42 -15.59 23.34 0.32
CA LEU A 42 -14.17 23.07 0.46
C LEU A 42 -13.32 23.75 -0.61
N ILE A 43 -13.90 23.99 -1.80
CA ILE A 43 -13.20 24.54 -2.97
C ILE A 43 -12.71 25.95 -2.68
N GLY A 44 -11.41 26.19 -2.94
CA GLY A 44 -10.74 27.47 -2.67
C GLY A 44 -10.28 27.66 -1.23
N ARG A 45 -10.57 26.70 -0.33
CA ARG A 45 -10.09 26.73 1.06
C ARG A 45 -8.79 25.91 1.22
N GLY A 46 -8.02 26.21 2.26
CA GLY A 46 -6.80 25.44 2.56
C GLY A 46 -7.12 24.07 3.18
N TYR A 47 -6.30 23.04 2.88
CA TYR A 47 -6.36 21.81 3.64
C TYR A 47 -6.13 22.07 5.14
N GLY A 48 -6.78 21.30 6.00
CA GLY A 48 -6.84 21.52 7.45
C GLY A 48 -8.07 22.34 7.90
N VAL A 49 -8.85 22.89 6.96
CA VAL A 49 -10.04 23.66 7.28
C VAL A 49 -11.12 22.78 7.93
N ARG A 50 -11.92 23.40 8.79
CA ARG A 50 -13.08 22.79 9.44
C ARG A 50 -14.35 23.14 8.66
N VAL A 51 -15.20 22.15 8.45
CA VAL A 51 -16.52 22.28 7.82
C VAL A 51 -17.58 21.62 8.70
N ARG A 52 -18.79 22.14 8.68
CA ARG A 52 -19.90 21.59 9.49
C ARG A 52 -20.90 20.89 8.62
N SER A 53 -21.41 19.77 9.08
CA SER A 53 -22.56 19.11 8.48
C SER A 53 -23.87 19.84 8.82
N SER A 54 -24.94 19.47 8.14
CA SER A 54 -26.31 19.97 8.43
C SER A 54 -26.77 19.68 9.87
N ALA A 55 -26.17 18.70 10.54
CA ALA A 55 -26.42 18.38 11.95
C ALA A 55 -25.47 19.13 12.92
N GLY A 56 -24.69 20.12 12.45
CA GLY A 56 -23.75 20.89 13.25
C GLY A 56 -22.45 20.17 13.62
N VAL A 57 -22.24 18.94 13.14
CA VAL A 57 -21.04 18.16 13.45
C VAL A 57 -19.87 18.64 12.59
N GLU A 58 -18.73 18.87 13.25
CA GLU A 58 -17.54 19.42 12.62
C GLU A 58 -16.64 18.32 12.08
N PHE A 59 -16.18 18.47 10.83
CA PHE A 59 -15.20 17.66 10.15
C PHE A 59 -13.97 18.50 9.81
N VAL A 60 -12.79 17.87 9.80
CA VAL A 60 -11.56 18.50 9.30
C VAL A 60 -11.27 17.98 7.90
N ALA A 61 -11.05 18.87 6.95
CA ALA A 61 -10.72 18.54 5.56
C ALA A 61 -9.21 18.40 5.41
N LEU A 62 -8.68 17.18 5.46
CA LEU A 62 -7.26 16.88 5.37
C LEU A 62 -6.85 16.55 3.92
N LYS A 63 -5.58 16.80 3.59
CA LYS A 63 -4.99 16.29 2.35
C LYS A 63 -4.74 14.80 2.53
N PRO A 64 -5.28 13.94 1.64
CA PRO A 64 -5.02 12.51 1.72
C PRO A 64 -3.55 12.20 1.51
N ASP A 65 -3.04 11.21 2.23
CA ASP A 65 -1.72 10.62 2.03
C ASP A 65 -1.83 9.19 1.45
N VAL A 66 -0.68 8.56 1.18
CA VAL A 66 -0.64 7.22 0.60
C VAL A 66 -1.33 6.18 1.50
N ARG A 67 -1.26 6.34 2.82
CA ARG A 67 -1.94 5.47 3.79
C ARG A 67 -3.46 5.59 3.68
N ASP A 68 -3.96 6.81 3.49
CA ASP A 68 -5.40 7.05 3.34
C ASP A 68 -5.92 6.40 2.07
N TYR A 69 -5.20 6.51 0.96
CA TYR A 69 -5.56 5.83 -0.28
C TYR A 69 -5.61 4.31 -0.10
N VAL A 70 -4.58 3.70 0.51
CA VAL A 70 -4.55 2.25 0.79
C VAL A 70 -5.77 1.79 1.59
N PHE A 71 -6.18 2.56 2.61
CA PHE A 71 -7.34 2.20 3.42
C PHE A 71 -8.70 2.48 2.77
N LYS A 72 -8.77 3.42 1.83
CA LYS A 72 -10.03 3.92 1.25
C LYS A 72 -10.26 3.54 -0.21
N MET A 73 -9.28 2.88 -0.85
CA MET A 73 -9.47 2.40 -2.22
C MET A 73 -10.57 1.33 -2.32
N ALA A 74 -11.11 1.16 -3.51
CA ALA A 74 -12.07 0.10 -3.80
C ALA A 74 -11.44 -1.27 -3.50
N ARG A 75 -12.09 -2.06 -2.65
CA ARG A 75 -11.58 -3.36 -2.19
C ARG A 75 -12.28 -4.49 -2.91
N GLY A 76 -11.50 -5.44 -3.37
CA GLY A 76 -11.94 -6.74 -3.88
C GLY A 76 -11.10 -7.88 -3.32
N THR A 77 -9.96 -7.53 -2.65
CA THR A 77 -9.03 -8.47 -2.03
C THR A 77 -8.62 -8.00 -0.64
N GLN A 78 -8.03 -8.90 0.14
CA GLN A 78 -7.31 -8.53 1.36
C GLN A 78 -6.10 -7.66 0.96
N ILE A 79 -5.78 -6.67 1.77
CA ILE A 79 -4.63 -5.78 1.57
C ILE A 79 -3.54 -6.05 2.61
N ILE A 80 -2.29 -5.82 2.25
CA ILE A 80 -1.19 -5.76 3.22
C ILE A 80 -1.36 -4.50 4.07
N TYR A 81 -1.29 -4.66 5.40
CA TYR A 81 -1.49 -3.55 6.33
C TYR A 81 -0.29 -2.59 6.35
N PRO A 82 -0.49 -1.30 6.66
CA PRO A 82 0.59 -0.30 6.69
C PRO A 82 1.79 -0.65 7.57
N LYS A 83 1.60 -1.40 8.65
CA LYS A 83 2.69 -1.87 9.50
C LYS A 83 3.63 -2.82 8.75
N ASP A 84 3.06 -3.69 7.91
CA ASP A 84 3.77 -4.66 7.09
C ASP A 84 4.38 -3.98 5.85
N LEU A 85 3.62 -3.07 5.21
CA LEU A 85 4.11 -2.25 4.10
C LEU A 85 5.35 -1.44 4.51
N GLY A 86 5.36 -0.84 5.72
CA GLY A 86 6.50 -0.11 6.24
C GLY A 86 7.76 -0.97 6.36
N LEU A 87 7.62 -2.22 6.85
CA LEU A 87 8.73 -3.17 6.91
C LEU A 87 9.22 -3.55 5.50
N ILE A 88 8.30 -3.87 4.58
CA ILE A 88 8.65 -4.19 3.20
C ILE A 88 9.49 -3.06 2.58
N MET A 89 9.07 -1.81 2.72
CA MET A 89 9.80 -0.67 2.16
C MET A 89 11.21 -0.54 2.72
N ILE A 90 11.38 -0.64 4.05
CA ILE A 90 12.68 -0.48 4.72
C ILE A 90 13.62 -1.67 4.42
N TYR A 91 13.11 -2.90 4.51
CA TYR A 91 13.94 -4.10 4.32
C TYR A 91 14.33 -4.33 2.85
N THR A 92 13.55 -3.83 1.90
CA THR A 92 13.88 -3.93 0.47
C THR A 92 14.65 -2.72 -0.07
N GLY A 93 14.77 -1.65 0.72
CA GLY A 93 15.46 -0.44 0.32
C GLY A 93 14.83 0.27 -0.89
N VAL A 94 13.55 0.01 -1.18
CA VAL A 94 12.84 0.66 -2.28
C VAL A 94 12.73 2.15 -2.02
N GLY A 95 13.20 2.95 -2.97
CA GLY A 95 13.22 4.40 -2.89
C GLY A 95 13.25 5.06 -4.28
N PRO A 96 13.49 6.38 -4.34
CA PRO A 96 13.51 7.12 -5.59
C PRO A 96 14.43 6.50 -6.64
N GLY A 97 13.92 6.27 -7.83
CA GLY A 97 14.66 5.67 -8.94
C GLY A 97 14.67 4.14 -8.97
N SER A 98 14.17 3.44 -7.95
CA SER A 98 14.13 1.98 -7.92
C SER A 98 13.25 1.41 -9.03
N ARG A 99 13.69 0.31 -9.62
CA ARG A 99 12.93 -0.56 -10.52
C ARG A 99 12.44 -1.77 -9.72
N VAL A 100 11.15 -1.91 -9.58
CA VAL A 100 10.54 -2.91 -8.69
C VAL A 100 9.59 -3.80 -9.47
N VAL A 101 9.71 -5.11 -9.30
CA VAL A 101 8.70 -6.08 -9.73
C VAL A 101 7.80 -6.41 -8.54
N GLU A 102 6.51 -6.35 -8.76
CA GLU A 102 5.48 -6.83 -7.84
C GLU A 102 4.65 -7.90 -8.54
N ALA A 103 4.37 -9.00 -7.86
CA ALA A 103 3.41 -9.98 -8.35
C ALA A 103 2.33 -10.26 -7.31
N GLY A 104 1.07 -10.13 -7.76
CA GLY A 104 -0.12 -10.09 -6.94
C GLY A 104 -0.62 -8.66 -6.76
N THR A 105 -0.85 -7.94 -7.87
CA THR A 105 -1.35 -6.55 -7.85
C THR A 105 -2.62 -6.39 -7.00
N GLY A 106 -3.55 -7.35 -7.13
CA GLY A 106 -4.86 -7.28 -6.48
C GLY A 106 -5.56 -5.96 -6.77
N THR A 107 -5.92 -5.23 -5.72
CA THR A 107 -6.56 -3.90 -5.86
C THR A 107 -5.57 -2.74 -6.01
N GLY A 108 -4.26 -3.02 -6.05
CA GLY A 108 -3.20 -2.01 -6.20
C GLY A 108 -2.76 -1.34 -4.89
N ALA A 109 -3.02 -1.96 -3.73
CA ALA A 109 -2.68 -1.36 -2.44
C ALA A 109 -1.16 -1.28 -2.23
N LEU A 110 -0.43 -2.40 -2.33
CA LEU A 110 1.02 -2.42 -2.29
C LEU A 110 1.60 -1.65 -3.48
N THR A 111 1.06 -1.86 -4.69
CA THR A 111 1.46 -1.14 -5.91
C THR A 111 1.46 0.37 -5.71
N SER A 112 0.41 0.92 -5.08
CA SER A 112 0.30 2.37 -4.80
C SER A 112 1.40 2.87 -3.89
N VAL A 113 1.77 2.10 -2.87
CA VAL A 113 2.86 2.44 -1.95
C VAL A 113 4.20 2.39 -2.67
N LEU A 114 4.49 1.31 -3.38
CA LEU A 114 5.72 1.18 -4.17
C LEU A 114 5.86 2.33 -5.17
N ALA A 115 4.79 2.60 -5.94
CA ALA A 115 4.77 3.67 -6.92
C ALA A 115 4.97 5.06 -6.29
N TYR A 116 4.42 5.30 -5.10
CA TYR A 116 4.65 6.53 -4.36
C TYR A 116 6.12 6.73 -4.01
N TYR A 117 6.82 5.70 -3.58
CA TYR A 117 8.21 5.80 -3.10
C TYR A 117 9.26 5.74 -4.20
N VAL A 118 9.01 5.08 -5.34
CA VAL A 118 10.00 5.04 -6.44
C VAL A 118 10.10 6.34 -7.24
N ARG A 119 9.16 7.29 -7.04
CA ARG A 119 9.17 8.60 -7.73
C ARG A 119 10.44 9.41 -7.48
N PRO A 120 10.81 10.31 -8.39
CA PRO A 120 10.15 10.61 -9.68
C PRO A 120 10.65 9.75 -10.84
N SER A 121 11.74 9.00 -10.71
CA SER A 121 12.43 8.34 -11.82
C SER A 121 12.36 6.82 -11.82
N GLY A 122 11.80 6.21 -10.76
CA GLY A 122 11.62 4.77 -10.66
C GLY A 122 10.37 4.24 -11.34
N ARG A 123 10.24 2.90 -11.37
CA ARG A 123 9.15 2.20 -12.03
C ARG A 123 8.74 0.95 -11.25
N VAL A 124 7.44 0.70 -11.18
CA VAL A 124 6.86 -0.55 -10.66
C VAL A 124 6.28 -1.35 -11.82
N TYR A 125 6.73 -2.58 -11.98
CA TYR A 125 6.18 -3.57 -12.92
C TYR A 125 5.31 -4.51 -12.10
N SER A 126 3.99 -4.34 -12.19
CA SER A 126 3.03 -5.04 -11.34
C SER A 126 2.24 -6.08 -12.14
N TYR A 127 2.26 -7.32 -11.67
CA TYR A 127 1.73 -8.49 -12.36
C TYR A 127 0.46 -9.00 -11.68
N GLU A 128 -0.61 -9.16 -12.46
CA GLU A 128 -1.88 -9.73 -12.03
C GLU A 128 -2.42 -10.66 -13.13
N VAL A 129 -2.77 -11.87 -12.74
CA VAL A 129 -3.30 -12.88 -13.67
C VAL A 129 -4.79 -12.74 -13.91
N ARG A 130 -5.50 -12.06 -13.03
CA ARG A 130 -6.96 -11.84 -13.11
C ARG A 130 -7.26 -10.49 -13.73
N PRO A 131 -7.80 -10.43 -14.94
CA PRO A 131 -8.03 -9.16 -15.66
C PRO A 131 -8.93 -8.18 -14.91
N GLU A 132 -9.93 -8.66 -14.17
CA GLU A 132 -10.87 -7.85 -13.39
C GLU A 132 -10.17 -7.00 -12.33
N PHE A 133 -9.05 -7.47 -11.76
CA PHE A 133 -8.30 -6.70 -10.79
C PHE A 133 -7.40 -5.63 -11.43
N ILE A 134 -6.96 -5.84 -12.67
CA ILE A 134 -6.16 -4.84 -13.41
C ILE A 134 -6.95 -3.54 -13.57
N GLU A 135 -8.24 -3.62 -13.92
CA GLU A 135 -9.08 -2.42 -14.05
C GLU A 135 -9.30 -1.73 -12.69
N VAL A 136 -9.52 -2.51 -11.63
CA VAL A 136 -9.69 -1.97 -10.28
C VAL A 136 -8.41 -1.30 -9.82
N ALA A 137 -7.26 -1.95 -9.99
CA ALA A 137 -5.96 -1.41 -9.66
C ALA A 137 -5.66 -0.12 -10.45
N SER A 138 -5.90 -0.11 -11.77
CA SER A 138 -5.70 1.09 -12.59
C SER A 138 -6.46 2.30 -12.05
N ARG A 139 -7.76 2.15 -11.77
CA ARG A 139 -8.58 3.22 -11.19
C ARG A 139 -8.08 3.69 -9.81
N ASN A 140 -7.65 2.75 -8.96
CA ASN A 140 -7.12 3.08 -7.65
C ASN A 140 -5.78 3.83 -7.75
N LEU A 141 -4.89 3.42 -8.66
CA LEU A 141 -3.60 4.06 -8.93
C LEU A 141 -3.76 5.46 -9.53
N GLU A 142 -4.72 5.62 -10.45
CA GLU A 142 -5.09 6.93 -11.02
C GLU A 142 -5.57 7.88 -9.92
N ARG A 143 -6.47 7.41 -9.06
CA ARG A 143 -6.98 8.19 -7.93
C ARG A 143 -5.87 8.57 -6.95
N ALA A 144 -4.93 7.67 -6.68
CA ALA A 144 -3.77 7.94 -5.82
C ALA A 144 -2.72 8.85 -6.49
N GLY A 145 -2.86 9.19 -7.78
CA GLY A 145 -1.93 10.04 -8.52
C GLY A 145 -0.56 9.39 -8.75
N VAL A 146 -0.52 8.06 -8.88
CA VAL A 146 0.74 7.30 -9.04
C VAL A 146 0.73 6.37 -10.26
N ARG A 147 -0.35 6.41 -11.07
CA ARG A 147 -0.53 5.51 -12.22
C ARG A 147 0.60 5.58 -13.25
N GLU A 148 1.17 6.75 -13.45
CA GLU A 148 2.27 6.99 -14.40
C GLU A 148 3.56 6.25 -14.04
N TYR A 149 3.76 5.85 -12.76
CA TYR A 149 4.94 5.12 -12.29
C TYR A 149 4.75 3.60 -12.34
N VAL A 150 3.62 3.11 -12.86
CA VAL A 150 3.26 1.68 -12.83
C VAL A 150 3.00 1.14 -14.23
N GLU A 151 3.58 -0.01 -14.53
CA GLU A 151 3.22 -0.86 -15.65
C GLU A 151 2.44 -2.07 -15.13
N LEU A 152 1.12 -2.08 -15.38
CA LEU A 152 0.26 -3.23 -15.07
C LEU A 152 0.37 -4.26 -16.17
N LYS A 153 0.66 -5.51 -15.82
CA LYS A 153 0.91 -6.60 -16.77
C LYS A 153 0.08 -7.84 -16.43
N ASN A 154 -0.52 -8.44 -17.47
CA ASN A 154 -1.26 -9.71 -17.36
C ASN A 154 -0.47 -10.82 -18.03
N LYS A 155 0.70 -11.16 -17.46
CA LYS A 155 1.61 -12.19 -17.98
C LYS A 155 2.63 -12.59 -16.92
N GLY A 156 3.61 -13.43 -17.25
CA GLY A 156 4.73 -13.77 -16.37
C GLY A 156 5.77 -12.65 -16.27
N ILE A 157 6.64 -12.72 -15.26
CA ILE A 157 7.74 -11.77 -15.03
C ILE A 157 8.74 -11.87 -16.19
N GLU A 158 9.02 -10.74 -16.84
CA GLU A 158 9.95 -10.63 -17.97
C GLU A 158 11.08 -9.63 -17.73
N GLU A 159 10.98 -8.84 -16.65
CA GLU A 159 12.00 -7.85 -16.32
C GLU A 159 13.32 -8.50 -15.91
N SER A 160 14.39 -7.74 -16.13
CA SER A 160 15.73 -8.02 -15.64
C SER A 160 16.33 -6.77 -14.99
N ASP A 161 17.38 -6.96 -14.23
CA ASP A 161 18.11 -5.85 -13.57
C ASP A 161 17.23 -4.98 -12.68
N VAL A 162 16.28 -5.60 -11.96
CA VAL A 162 15.44 -4.87 -11.00
C VAL A 162 16.08 -4.84 -9.61
N ASP A 163 15.77 -3.80 -8.85
CA ASP A 163 16.28 -3.57 -7.50
C ASP A 163 15.61 -4.49 -6.48
N ALA A 164 14.31 -4.71 -6.65
CA ALA A 164 13.53 -5.52 -5.74
C ALA A 164 12.45 -6.31 -6.47
N VAL A 165 12.12 -7.49 -5.92
CA VAL A 165 10.95 -8.31 -6.27
C VAL A 165 10.13 -8.54 -5.02
N ILE A 166 8.83 -8.21 -5.07
CA ILE A 166 7.92 -8.33 -3.93
C ILE A 166 6.71 -9.17 -4.35
N LEU A 167 6.42 -10.23 -3.60
CA LEU A 167 5.39 -11.21 -3.91
C LEU A 167 4.27 -11.20 -2.85
N ASP A 168 3.04 -10.98 -3.30
CA ASP A 168 1.81 -11.18 -2.52
C ASP A 168 0.91 -12.18 -3.25
N LEU A 169 1.31 -13.44 -3.21
CA LEU A 169 0.72 -14.54 -3.98
C LEU A 169 0.35 -15.72 -3.09
N ALA A 170 -0.60 -16.53 -3.56
CA ALA A 170 -0.95 -17.78 -2.89
C ALA A 170 0.21 -18.82 -2.92
N THR A 171 1.06 -18.79 -3.95
CA THR A 171 2.14 -19.76 -4.16
C THR A 171 3.48 -19.10 -4.48
N PRO A 172 4.02 -18.23 -3.59
CA PRO A 172 5.22 -17.43 -3.89
C PRO A 172 6.46 -18.27 -4.20
N TRP A 173 6.58 -19.46 -3.63
CA TRP A 173 7.71 -20.37 -3.90
C TRP A 173 7.84 -20.80 -5.36
N LEU A 174 6.74 -20.82 -6.13
CA LEU A 174 6.78 -21.15 -7.56
C LEU A 174 7.36 -20.01 -8.40
N VAL A 175 7.34 -18.78 -7.86
CA VAL A 175 7.84 -17.57 -8.55
C VAL A 175 9.28 -17.23 -8.17
N VAL A 176 9.84 -17.89 -7.14
CA VAL A 176 11.23 -17.65 -6.70
C VAL A 176 12.28 -17.79 -7.83
N PRO A 177 12.24 -18.78 -8.74
CA PRO A 177 13.17 -18.85 -9.85
C PRO A 177 13.11 -17.62 -10.77
N HIS A 178 11.90 -17.15 -11.08
CA HIS A 178 11.69 -15.96 -11.90
C HIS A 178 12.17 -14.69 -11.18
N ALA A 179 11.91 -14.59 -9.88
CA ALA A 179 12.42 -13.50 -9.05
C ALA A 179 13.94 -13.46 -9.04
N TYR A 180 14.61 -14.62 -8.95
CA TYR A 180 16.06 -14.70 -9.02
C TYR A 180 16.58 -14.19 -10.37
N SER A 181 15.97 -14.60 -11.47
CA SER A 181 16.36 -14.15 -12.82
C SER A 181 16.17 -12.66 -13.00
N ALA A 182 15.06 -12.09 -12.50
CA ALA A 182 14.72 -10.69 -12.64
C ALA A 182 15.63 -9.76 -11.84
N LEU A 183 16.07 -10.18 -10.65
CA LEU A 183 16.86 -9.34 -9.75
C LEU A 183 18.29 -9.12 -10.25
N LYS A 184 18.82 -7.93 -10.06
CA LYS A 184 20.26 -7.69 -10.14
C LYS A 184 21.00 -8.37 -8.99
N GLY A 185 22.33 -8.55 -9.11
CA GLY A 185 23.15 -9.06 -8.01
C GLY A 185 22.95 -8.20 -6.75
N SER A 186 22.78 -8.86 -5.59
CA SER A 186 22.45 -8.22 -4.32
C SER A 186 21.05 -7.58 -4.24
N GLY A 187 20.21 -7.70 -5.29
CA GLY A 187 18.83 -7.22 -5.29
C GLY A 187 17.98 -7.88 -4.20
N HIS A 188 16.93 -7.19 -3.79
CA HIS A 188 16.10 -7.56 -2.65
C HIS A 188 14.87 -8.37 -3.06
N PHE A 189 14.58 -9.38 -2.27
CA PHE A 189 13.35 -10.17 -2.36
C PHE A 189 12.51 -9.96 -1.10
N ALA A 190 11.20 -9.84 -1.28
CA ALA A 190 10.23 -9.91 -0.18
C ALA A 190 9.03 -10.77 -0.60
N SER A 191 8.48 -11.54 0.34
CA SER A 191 7.22 -12.27 0.14
C SER A 191 6.34 -12.13 1.36
N PHE A 192 5.08 -11.74 1.16
CA PHE A 192 4.05 -11.74 2.19
C PHE A 192 3.28 -13.06 2.12
N SER A 193 3.19 -13.78 3.24
CA SER A 193 2.55 -15.09 3.33
C SER A 193 1.64 -15.15 4.56
N PRO A 194 0.33 -15.39 4.41
CA PRO A 194 -0.58 -15.48 5.55
C PRO A 194 -0.39 -16.74 6.40
N THR A 195 0.32 -17.77 5.92
CA THR A 195 0.48 -19.03 6.64
C THR A 195 1.94 -19.47 6.80
N ILE A 196 2.21 -20.24 7.86
CA ILE A 196 3.52 -20.85 8.13
C ILE A 196 3.93 -21.79 6.98
N ASP A 197 3.01 -22.60 6.45
CA ASP A 197 3.31 -23.54 5.37
C ASP A 197 3.81 -22.84 4.10
N GLN A 198 3.20 -21.71 3.73
CA GLN A 198 3.66 -20.89 2.62
C GLN A 198 5.06 -20.34 2.88
N THR A 199 5.29 -19.86 4.10
CA THR A 199 6.60 -19.35 4.53
C THR A 199 7.68 -20.40 4.44
N VAL A 200 7.43 -21.61 4.97
CA VAL A 200 8.39 -22.73 4.92
C VAL A 200 8.75 -23.11 3.47
N LYS A 201 7.74 -23.24 2.59
CA LYS A 201 7.96 -23.53 1.16
C LYS A 201 8.76 -22.43 0.48
N THR A 202 8.46 -21.16 0.78
CA THR A 202 9.16 -20.01 0.19
C THR A 202 10.62 -19.96 0.64
N VAL A 203 10.90 -20.13 1.94
CA VAL A 203 12.26 -20.15 2.48
C VAL A 203 13.07 -21.31 1.87
N LYS A 204 12.45 -22.49 1.70
CA LYS A 204 13.09 -23.63 1.04
C LYS A 204 13.49 -23.28 -0.40
N ALA A 205 12.54 -22.77 -1.19
CA ALA A 205 12.81 -22.37 -2.57
C ALA A 205 13.89 -21.29 -2.68
N LEU A 206 13.90 -20.29 -1.77
CA LEU A 206 14.94 -19.27 -1.73
C LEU A 206 16.34 -19.86 -1.53
N LYS A 207 16.49 -20.80 -0.58
CA LYS A 207 17.77 -21.50 -0.33
C LYS A 207 18.23 -22.29 -1.55
N GLU A 208 17.31 -23.00 -2.20
CA GLU A 208 17.60 -23.82 -3.39
C GLU A 208 18.03 -22.98 -4.60
N HIS A 209 17.62 -21.72 -4.67
CA HIS A 209 17.92 -20.82 -5.79
C HIS A 209 19.01 -19.77 -5.51
N GLY A 210 19.83 -19.98 -4.46
CA GLY A 210 21.00 -19.13 -4.24
C GLY A 210 20.70 -17.77 -3.58
N PHE A 211 19.53 -17.60 -2.99
CA PHE A 211 19.27 -16.44 -2.14
C PHE A 211 20.00 -16.58 -0.80
N VAL A 212 20.49 -15.46 -0.30
CA VAL A 212 21.21 -15.33 0.97
C VAL A 212 20.51 -14.33 1.87
N TYR A 213 20.97 -14.20 3.12
CA TYR A 213 20.42 -13.26 4.09
C TYR A 213 18.90 -13.40 4.24
N ILE A 214 18.45 -14.66 4.35
CA ILE A 214 17.02 -15.01 4.45
C ILE A 214 16.56 -14.77 5.88
N GLU A 215 15.58 -13.93 6.06
CA GLU A 215 14.95 -13.59 7.33
C GLU A 215 13.44 -13.62 7.18
N THR A 216 12.74 -14.16 8.18
CA THR A 216 11.26 -14.11 8.23
C THR A 216 10.83 -13.45 9.52
N VAL A 217 9.92 -12.50 9.40
CA VAL A 217 9.39 -11.73 10.54
C VAL A 217 7.87 -11.70 10.52
N GLU A 218 7.28 -11.49 11.69
CA GLU A 218 5.90 -11.09 11.90
C GLU A 218 5.88 -9.75 12.60
N CYS A 219 5.05 -8.81 12.11
CA CYS A 219 4.93 -7.49 12.70
C CYS A 219 3.69 -7.39 13.59
N LEU A 220 3.87 -7.10 14.87
CA LEU A 220 2.81 -6.84 15.81
C LEU A 220 2.75 -5.33 16.14
N LEU A 221 1.63 -4.69 15.83
CA LEU A 221 1.41 -3.27 16.11
C LEU A 221 0.25 -3.11 17.10
N ARG A 222 0.56 -2.61 18.30
CA ARG A 222 -0.44 -2.34 19.31
C ARG A 222 -0.62 -0.84 19.53
N GLY A 223 -1.84 -0.36 19.33
CA GLY A 223 -2.20 1.03 19.62
C GLY A 223 -2.18 1.33 21.11
N ILE A 224 -1.90 2.56 21.46
CA ILE A 224 -2.03 3.08 22.84
C ILE A 224 -3.14 4.13 22.85
N ARG A 225 -4.08 3.96 23.73
CA ARG A 225 -5.08 4.96 24.06
C ARG A 225 -4.49 5.91 25.08
N VAL A 226 -4.23 7.13 24.67
CA VAL A 226 -3.67 8.17 25.53
C VAL A 226 -4.80 9.07 26.00
N GLU A 227 -5.16 8.98 27.28
CA GLU A 227 -6.14 9.83 27.95
C GLU A 227 -5.62 10.15 29.34
N GLU A 228 -5.78 11.37 29.79
CA GLU A 228 -5.39 11.78 31.15
C GLU A 228 -6.03 10.87 32.22
N GLY A 229 -5.22 10.32 33.09
CA GLY A 229 -5.63 9.37 34.15
C GLY A 229 -6.07 7.98 33.66
N ARG A 230 -6.09 7.72 32.33
CA ARG A 230 -6.58 6.44 31.77
C ARG A 230 -5.76 5.95 30.55
N THR A 231 -4.50 6.34 30.46
CA THR A 231 -3.62 5.88 29.38
C THR A 231 -3.37 4.37 29.50
N ARG A 232 -3.65 3.62 28.43
CA ARG A 232 -3.47 2.17 28.39
C ARG A 232 -3.32 1.66 26.96
N PRO A 233 -2.72 0.47 26.76
CA PRO A 233 -2.77 -0.20 25.47
C PRO A 233 -4.22 -0.46 25.02
N GLU A 234 -4.46 -0.40 23.71
CA GLU A 234 -5.74 -0.83 23.13
C GLU A 234 -6.00 -2.30 23.47
N THR A 235 -7.26 -2.60 23.84
CA THR A 235 -7.67 -3.96 24.21
C THR A 235 -7.74 -4.86 22.98
N LEU A 236 -8.20 -4.30 21.85
CA LEU A 236 -8.30 -5.01 20.58
C LEU A 236 -7.11 -4.65 19.69
N MET A 237 -6.43 -5.65 19.19
CA MET A 237 -5.40 -5.52 18.15
C MET A 237 -5.55 -6.66 17.15
N THR A 238 -5.11 -6.43 15.92
CA THR A 238 -4.95 -7.51 14.95
C THR A 238 -3.72 -8.32 15.33
N GLY A 239 -3.92 -9.52 15.84
CA GLY A 239 -2.85 -10.37 16.33
C GLY A 239 -2.01 -11.02 15.25
N HIS A 240 -2.59 -11.23 14.05
CA HIS A 240 -1.90 -11.80 12.90
C HIS A 240 -2.41 -11.16 11.62
N THR A 241 -1.50 -10.84 10.69
CA THR A 241 -1.82 -10.41 9.32
C THR A 241 -1.12 -11.29 8.29
N GLY A 242 0.11 -11.72 8.59
CA GLY A 242 0.94 -12.55 7.76
C GLY A 242 2.40 -12.48 8.19
N TYR A 243 3.20 -13.33 7.61
CA TYR A 243 4.65 -13.38 7.74
C TYR A 243 5.30 -12.73 6.53
N ILE A 244 6.38 -12.00 6.74
CA ILE A 244 7.16 -11.39 5.66
C ILE A 244 8.52 -12.07 5.63
N THR A 245 8.84 -12.69 4.50
CA THR A 245 10.15 -13.28 4.27
C THR A 245 10.96 -12.37 3.37
N PHE A 246 12.12 -11.95 3.85
CA PHE A 246 13.10 -11.15 3.12
C PHE A 246 14.30 -12.00 2.72
N ALA A 247 14.94 -11.67 1.60
CA ALA A 247 16.17 -12.27 1.15
C ALA A 247 16.92 -11.35 0.18
N ARG A 248 18.16 -11.69 -0.14
CA ARG A 248 18.96 -11.00 -1.17
C ARG A 248 19.50 -12.00 -2.18
N LYS A 249 19.56 -11.58 -3.45
CA LYS A 249 20.15 -12.40 -4.50
C LYS A 249 21.65 -12.55 -4.28
N GLY A 250 22.12 -13.77 -3.99
CA GLY A 250 23.52 -14.14 -4.10
C GLY A 250 23.91 -14.39 -5.57
N LEU A 251 25.15 -14.17 -5.92
CA LEU A 251 25.68 -14.60 -7.21
C LEU A 251 26.52 -15.85 -6.96
N ASN A 252 26.24 -16.91 -7.70
CA ASN A 252 27.15 -18.04 -7.77
C ASN A 252 28.34 -17.61 -8.65
N ILE A 253 29.50 -17.52 -8.04
CA ILE A 253 30.78 -17.25 -8.73
C ILE A 253 31.29 -18.54 -9.35
#